data_4eccd236f6d510f3e19c9cafa024d77f
#
_entry.id   4eccd236f6d510f3e19c9cafa024d77f
#
_cell.length_a   1.000
_cell.length_b   1.000
_cell.length_c   1.000
_cell.angle_alpha   90.00
_cell.angle_beta   90.00
_cell.angle_gamma   90.00
#
_symmetry.space_group_name_H-M   'P 1'
#
loop_
_entity.id
_entity.type
_entity.pdbx_description
1 polymer ?
#
loop_
_entity_poly.entity_id
_entity_poly.type
_entity_poly.pdbx_seq_one_letter_code
_entity_poly.pdbx_strand_id
1 'polypeptide(L)'
;MNDQSFELPLADSDEPAYRPLNSGALVPTGTTLHREIPTGRGPVFLCSEDMTNDLIAKAAIDRRLAEIVTPVIEDLGFELVRIRLMSGKETTLQIMAEKPEGGIEVDDCAAISTAVSAIMDVEDPILDAYSLEVSSPGIDRPLTRLKDFDTWEGYEAKIETTELIDGRRRFKGQIAGTEGDEVLITIDEQGGEVTIGLKFDWLEDAKLVLTDELIRDVLRARKDAGEVDKKQFDEIETVLDGDDEGQA
;
A
#
# COMPACT_ATOMS: atom_id res chain seq x y z
N MET A 1 19.92 2.89 70.87
CA MET A 1 19.99 4.35 71.01
C MET A 1 20.04 4.95 69.64
N ASN A 2 19.05 5.79 69.37
CA ASN A 2 18.78 6.63 68.18
C ASN A 2 18.31 5.95 66.90
N ASP A 3 17.06 5.82 66.91
CA ASP A 3 16.01 6.00 65.96
C ASP A 3 16.13 7.36 65.22
N GLN A 4 16.18 7.35 63.88
CA GLN A 4 15.78 8.50 63.08
C GLN A 4 15.07 8.00 61.82
N SER A 5 13.77 7.95 61.92
CA SER A 5 12.81 7.91 60.82
C SER A 5 13.01 9.08 59.88
N PHE A 6 13.16 8.81 58.59
CA PHE A 6 13.12 9.82 57.53
C PHE A 6 11.85 9.61 56.71
N GLU A 7 10.84 10.44 56.98
CA GLU A 7 9.64 10.56 56.16
C GLU A 7 9.95 11.28 54.84
N LEU A 8 9.51 10.69 53.72
CA LEU A 8 9.47 11.33 52.42
C LEU A 8 8.06 11.94 52.21
N PRO A 9 7.96 13.15 51.67
CA PRO A 9 6.66 13.78 51.44
C PRO A 9 5.99 13.26 50.16
N LEU A 10 4.69 13.06 50.26
CA LEU A 10 3.73 12.80 49.18
C LEU A 10 3.80 13.91 48.12
N ALA A 11 3.99 13.53 46.87
CA ALA A 11 3.83 14.42 45.73
C ALA A 11 2.37 14.36 45.24
N ASP A 12 1.81 15.56 45.14
CA ASP A 12 0.46 15.87 44.67
C ASP A 12 0.25 15.39 43.23
N SER A 13 -0.88 14.74 43.04
CA SER A 13 -1.45 14.37 41.75
C SER A 13 -2.31 15.55 41.25
N ASP A 14 -1.80 16.33 40.30
CA ASP A 14 -2.62 17.23 39.49
C ASP A 14 -2.95 16.60 38.15
N GLU A 15 -4.11 15.98 38.08
CA GLU A 15 -4.80 15.61 36.86
C GLU A 15 -5.54 16.83 36.30
N PRO A 16 -5.38 17.21 35.01
CA PRO A 16 -6.26 18.21 34.42
C PRO A 16 -7.58 17.57 34.00
N ALA A 17 -8.61 17.94 34.73
CA ALA A 17 -9.99 17.58 34.46
C ALA A 17 -10.46 18.03 33.08
N TYR A 18 -10.97 17.06 32.31
CA TYR A 18 -11.74 17.28 31.08
C TYR A 18 -13.05 18.02 31.40
N ARG A 19 -13.24 19.22 30.85
CA ARG A 19 -14.47 20.00 30.91
C ARG A 19 -15.20 19.92 29.56
N PRO A 20 -16.43 19.44 29.50
CA PRO A 20 -17.26 19.58 28.31
C PRO A 20 -17.83 21.00 28.23
N LEU A 21 -17.57 21.71 27.15
CA LEU A 21 -18.22 22.99 26.84
C LEU A 21 -19.56 22.71 26.17
N ASN A 22 -20.61 22.88 26.94
CA ASN A 22 -21.97 23.03 26.47
C ASN A 22 -22.38 24.48 26.71
N SER A 23 -22.66 25.23 25.65
CA SER A 23 -23.68 26.26 25.62
C SER A 23 -23.72 27.03 24.32
N GLY A 24 -24.93 27.11 23.80
CA GLY A 24 -25.29 27.75 22.55
C GLY A 24 -24.95 29.23 22.49
N ALA A 25 -24.69 29.67 21.30
CA ALA A 25 -24.70 31.06 20.91
C ALA A 25 -25.51 31.22 19.62
N LEU A 26 -26.46 32.11 19.70
CA LEU A 26 -27.40 32.54 18.68
C LEU A 26 -26.70 32.95 17.36
N VAL A 27 -27.33 32.55 16.25
CA VAL A 27 -27.03 33.00 14.89
C VAL A 27 -27.70 34.36 14.66
N PRO A 28 -27.00 35.42 14.27
CA PRO A 28 -27.65 36.62 13.74
C PRO A 28 -27.96 36.41 12.25
N THR A 29 -29.24 36.57 11.94
CA THR A 29 -29.77 36.66 10.59
C THR A 29 -29.36 37.98 9.93
N GLY A 30 -28.86 37.89 8.69
CA GLY A 30 -28.99 38.94 7.70
C GLY A 30 -27.80 39.85 7.49
N THR A 31 -26.99 39.53 6.47
CA THR A 31 -26.41 40.55 5.58
C THR A 31 -26.04 39.87 4.26
N THR A 32 -26.75 40.23 3.20
CA THR A 32 -26.43 39.89 1.82
C THR A 32 -25.13 40.56 1.42
N LEU A 33 -24.02 39.79 1.36
CA LEU A 33 -22.79 40.27 0.77
C LEU A 33 -22.71 39.74 -0.68
N HIS A 34 -22.86 40.66 -1.61
CA HIS A 34 -22.44 40.47 -3.01
C HIS A 34 -20.95 40.13 -3.00
N ARG A 35 -20.63 38.87 -3.27
CA ARG A 35 -19.26 38.41 -3.48
C ARG A 35 -18.93 38.54 -4.93
N GLU A 36 -18.14 39.55 -5.27
CA GLU A 36 -17.49 39.69 -6.57
C GLU A 36 -16.66 38.46 -6.86
N ILE A 37 -16.88 37.82 -8.00
CA ILE A 37 -16.11 36.65 -8.48
C ILE A 37 -14.81 37.24 -9.07
N PRO A 38 -13.62 36.93 -8.54
CA PRO A 38 -12.38 37.29 -9.20
C PRO A 38 -12.22 36.38 -10.42
N THR A 39 -12.31 37.00 -11.60
CA THR A 39 -11.92 36.41 -12.87
C THR A 39 -10.42 36.16 -12.88
N GLY A 40 -10.00 34.89 -12.99
CA GLY A 40 -8.64 34.55 -13.37
C GLY A 40 -7.81 33.82 -12.30
N ARG A 41 -8.20 32.59 -11.97
CA ARG A 41 -7.28 31.51 -11.59
C ARG A 41 -7.98 30.20 -11.96
N GLY A 42 -7.33 29.41 -12.79
CA GLY A 42 -7.73 28.04 -13.09
C GLY A 42 -7.87 27.21 -11.82
N PRO A 43 -8.45 26.01 -11.89
CA PRO A 43 -8.67 25.16 -10.73
C PRO A 43 -7.34 24.98 -10.01
N VAL A 44 -7.27 25.45 -8.77
CA VAL A 44 -6.18 25.11 -7.86
C VAL A 44 -6.43 23.65 -7.52
N PHE A 45 -5.72 22.75 -8.17
CA PHE A 45 -5.58 21.38 -7.72
C PHE A 45 -5.01 21.46 -6.30
N LEU A 46 -5.84 21.16 -5.32
CA LEU A 46 -5.39 20.79 -4.00
C LEU A 46 -4.65 19.45 -4.19
N CYS A 47 -3.33 19.52 -4.35
CA CYS A 47 -2.48 18.36 -4.13
C CYS A 47 -2.78 17.89 -2.71
N SER A 48 -3.42 16.76 -2.59
CA SER A 48 -3.49 16.04 -1.32
C SER A 48 -2.04 15.67 -0.96
N GLU A 49 -1.56 16.21 0.16
CA GLU A 49 -0.18 15.99 0.66
C GLU A 49 0.12 14.52 1.02
N ASP A 50 -0.85 13.61 0.85
CA ASP A 50 -0.74 12.19 1.17
C ASP A 50 -0.13 11.30 0.06
N MET A 51 0.14 11.83 -1.15
CA MET A 51 0.64 11.02 -2.29
C MET A 51 2.16 10.86 -2.34
N THR A 52 2.91 11.40 -1.39
CA THR A 52 4.37 11.53 -1.55
C THR A 52 5.20 10.36 -1.04
N ASN A 53 4.58 9.37 -0.41
CA ASN A 53 5.37 8.39 0.34
C ASN A 53 4.98 6.92 0.14
N ASP A 54 4.27 6.58 -0.93
CA ASP A 54 3.96 5.20 -1.25
C ASP A 54 4.86 4.64 -2.37
N LEU A 55 4.86 3.31 -2.50
CA LEU A 55 5.59 2.59 -3.53
C LEU A 55 4.77 2.37 -4.82
N ILE A 56 3.61 3.00 -4.93
CA ILE A 56 2.72 2.91 -6.10
C ILE A 56 3.43 3.43 -7.34
N ALA A 57 4.13 4.59 -7.21
CA ALA A 57 4.81 5.27 -8.29
C ALA A 57 6.12 5.91 -7.82
N LYS A 58 7.26 5.29 -8.14
CA LYS A 58 8.57 5.78 -7.65
C LYS A 58 9.25 6.79 -8.56
N ALA A 59 9.25 6.56 -9.86
CA ALA A 59 9.83 7.51 -10.81
C ALA A 59 8.95 8.77 -10.93
N ALA A 60 9.56 9.90 -11.26
CA ALA A 60 8.83 11.16 -11.44
C ALA A 60 7.75 11.07 -12.54
N ILE A 61 8.05 10.31 -13.61
CA ILE A 61 7.06 10.07 -14.67
C ILE A 61 5.93 9.18 -14.17
N ASP A 62 6.21 8.14 -13.39
CA ASP A 62 5.19 7.24 -12.84
C ASP A 62 4.25 8.00 -11.90
N ARG A 63 4.78 8.92 -11.06
CA ARG A 63 3.95 9.78 -10.19
C ARG A 63 3.00 10.66 -11.00
N ARG A 64 3.50 11.30 -12.07
CA ARG A 64 2.64 12.09 -12.94
C ARG A 64 1.57 11.25 -13.62
N LEU A 65 1.91 10.04 -14.05
CA LEU A 65 0.96 9.11 -14.64
C LEU A 65 -0.07 8.63 -13.59
N ALA A 66 0.38 8.35 -12.36
CA ALA A 66 -0.52 8.01 -11.25
C ALA A 66 -1.52 9.12 -10.96
N GLU A 67 -1.10 10.39 -10.93
CA GLU A 67 -1.99 11.54 -10.74
C GLU A 67 -3.10 11.61 -11.81
N ILE A 68 -2.81 11.20 -13.04
CA ILE A 68 -3.77 11.19 -14.15
C ILE A 68 -4.73 10.01 -14.06
N VAL A 69 -4.21 8.81 -13.77
CA VAL A 69 -5.01 7.58 -13.87
C VAL A 69 -5.74 7.21 -12.58
N THR A 70 -5.23 7.60 -11.41
CA THR A 70 -5.84 7.23 -10.11
C THR A 70 -7.31 7.64 -10.02
N PRO A 71 -7.71 8.89 -10.34
CA PRO A 71 -9.11 9.28 -10.27
C PRO A 71 -10.02 8.44 -11.17
N VAL A 72 -9.51 8.05 -12.35
CA VAL A 72 -10.27 7.24 -13.32
C VAL A 72 -10.48 5.82 -12.81
N ILE A 73 -9.44 5.25 -12.17
CA ILE A 73 -9.49 3.90 -11.59
C ILE A 73 -10.42 3.88 -10.38
N GLU A 74 -10.35 4.90 -9.51
CA GLU A 74 -11.20 5.05 -8.33
C GLU A 74 -12.67 5.27 -8.71
N ASP A 75 -12.97 6.05 -9.77
CA ASP A 75 -14.32 6.26 -10.28
C ASP A 75 -14.97 4.95 -10.79
N LEU A 76 -14.17 3.99 -11.22
CA LEU A 76 -14.60 2.63 -11.58
C LEU A 76 -14.76 1.70 -10.37
N GLY A 77 -14.39 2.15 -9.17
CA GLY A 77 -14.47 1.38 -7.92
C GLY A 77 -13.28 0.48 -7.65
N PHE A 78 -12.11 0.77 -8.26
CA PHE A 78 -10.87 0.03 -8.04
C PHE A 78 -9.82 0.88 -7.32
N GLU A 79 -8.82 0.24 -6.74
CA GLU A 79 -7.62 0.87 -6.17
C GLU A 79 -6.41 0.64 -7.07
N LEU A 80 -5.62 1.71 -7.31
CA LEU A 80 -4.34 1.59 -7.99
C LEU A 80 -3.32 0.98 -7.02
N VAL A 81 -2.76 -0.17 -7.37
CA VAL A 81 -1.73 -0.86 -6.58
C VAL A 81 -0.34 -0.43 -7.01
N ARG A 82 -0.08 -0.37 -8.32
CA ARG A 82 1.21 0.06 -8.86
C ARG A 82 1.08 0.56 -10.27
N ILE A 83 1.86 1.59 -10.62
CA ILE A 83 2.05 2.06 -11.98
C ILE A 83 3.54 2.19 -12.29
N ARG A 84 3.96 1.73 -13.46
CA ARG A 84 5.34 1.84 -13.95
C ARG A 84 5.39 2.02 -15.45
N LEU A 85 6.19 2.97 -15.90
CA LEU A 85 6.56 3.12 -17.30
C LEU A 85 7.89 2.40 -17.52
N MET A 86 7.84 1.26 -18.17
CA MET A 86 9.01 0.42 -18.45
C MET A 86 9.53 0.71 -19.85
N SER A 87 10.80 1.11 -19.95
CA SER A 87 11.48 1.32 -21.22
C SER A 87 12.30 0.08 -21.57
N GLY A 88 11.98 -0.55 -22.70
CA GLY A 88 12.66 -1.76 -23.20
C GLY A 88 12.77 -1.72 -24.72
N LYS A 89 12.55 -2.85 -25.39
CA LYS A 89 12.39 -2.88 -26.85
C LYS A 89 11.14 -2.13 -27.29
N GLU A 90 10.11 -2.23 -26.48
CA GLU A 90 8.86 -1.49 -26.56
C GLU A 90 8.63 -0.82 -25.21
N THR A 91 8.14 0.41 -25.22
CA THR A 91 7.75 1.10 -24.00
C THR A 91 6.42 0.54 -23.52
N THR A 92 6.33 0.16 -22.27
CA THR A 92 5.11 -0.43 -21.68
C THR A 92 4.71 0.36 -20.44
N LEU A 93 3.48 0.84 -20.43
CA LEU A 93 2.83 1.38 -19.23
C LEU A 93 2.11 0.22 -18.54
N GLN A 94 2.66 -0.23 -17.43
CA GLN A 94 2.06 -1.27 -16.60
C GLN A 94 1.26 -0.64 -15.47
N ILE A 95 0.01 -1.06 -15.34
CA ILE A 95 -0.91 -0.68 -14.27
C ILE A 95 -1.37 -1.95 -13.56
N MET A 96 -1.21 -1.98 -12.25
CA MET A 96 -1.79 -3.01 -11.39
C MET A 96 -2.89 -2.38 -10.56
N ALA A 97 -4.08 -2.96 -10.61
CA ALA A 97 -5.25 -2.50 -9.88
C ALA A 97 -5.99 -3.67 -9.23
N GLU A 98 -6.80 -3.39 -8.23
CA GLU A 98 -7.62 -4.36 -7.54
C GLU A 98 -8.89 -3.71 -6.98
N LYS A 99 -9.88 -4.52 -6.59
CA LYS A 99 -11.02 -4.05 -5.80
C LYS A 99 -10.58 -3.74 -4.37
N PRO A 100 -11.28 -2.86 -3.62
CA PRO A 100 -10.94 -2.58 -2.22
C PRO A 100 -10.93 -3.83 -1.32
N GLU A 101 -11.76 -4.82 -1.63
CA GLU A 101 -11.80 -6.13 -0.98
C GLU A 101 -10.75 -7.12 -1.51
N GLY A 102 -9.98 -6.72 -2.50
CA GLY A 102 -8.99 -7.54 -3.19
C GLY A 102 -9.55 -8.23 -4.45
N GLY A 103 -8.64 -8.68 -5.31
CA GLY A 103 -8.97 -9.36 -6.55
C GLY A 103 -9.39 -8.41 -7.68
N ILE A 104 -9.38 -8.91 -8.88
CA ILE A 104 -9.86 -8.22 -10.10
C ILE A 104 -10.09 -9.27 -11.19
N GLU A 105 -11.12 -9.12 -11.98
CA GLU A 105 -11.45 -10.00 -13.09
C GLU A 105 -10.92 -9.47 -14.42
N VAL A 106 -10.90 -10.32 -15.44
CA VAL A 106 -10.42 -9.94 -16.77
C VAL A 106 -11.27 -8.83 -17.40
N ASP A 107 -12.57 -8.89 -17.19
CA ASP A 107 -13.51 -7.86 -17.69
C ASP A 107 -13.30 -6.51 -16.98
N ASP A 108 -12.95 -6.52 -15.70
CA ASP A 108 -12.58 -5.33 -14.93
C ASP A 108 -11.30 -4.71 -15.50
N CYS A 109 -10.27 -5.54 -15.79
CA CYS A 109 -9.04 -5.08 -16.44
C CYS A 109 -9.30 -4.42 -17.80
N ALA A 110 -10.22 -4.98 -18.58
CA ALA A 110 -10.61 -4.43 -19.89
C ALA A 110 -11.34 -3.08 -19.73
N ALA A 111 -12.22 -2.94 -18.71
CA ALA A 111 -12.90 -1.69 -18.41
C ALA A 111 -11.90 -0.60 -17.99
N ILE A 112 -10.97 -0.91 -17.08
CA ILE A 112 -9.90 0.00 -16.65
C ILE A 112 -9.03 0.39 -17.85
N SER A 113 -8.59 -0.57 -18.66
CA SER A 113 -7.76 -0.31 -19.83
C SER A 113 -8.44 0.66 -20.82
N THR A 114 -9.73 0.50 -21.04
CA THR A 114 -10.50 1.40 -21.92
C THR A 114 -10.60 2.82 -21.35
N ALA A 115 -10.91 2.96 -20.07
CA ALA A 115 -11.03 4.26 -19.43
C ALA A 115 -9.68 4.98 -19.31
N VAL A 116 -8.62 4.25 -18.95
CA VAL A 116 -7.26 4.78 -18.89
C VAL A 116 -6.77 5.21 -20.27
N SER A 117 -6.98 4.41 -21.32
CA SER A 117 -6.63 4.82 -22.69
C SER A 117 -7.28 6.13 -23.08
N ALA A 118 -8.55 6.33 -22.76
CA ALA A 118 -9.28 7.54 -23.09
C ALA A 118 -8.68 8.80 -22.41
N ILE A 119 -8.32 8.72 -21.13
CA ILE A 119 -7.70 9.86 -20.44
C ILE A 119 -6.26 10.10 -20.90
N MET A 120 -5.50 9.04 -21.19
CA MET A 120 -4.15 9.13 -21.68
C MET A 120 -4.08 9.79 -23.08
N ASP A 121 -5.08 9.54 -23.93
CA ASP A 121 -5.23 10.21 -25.24
C ASP A 121 -5.52 11.73 -25.11
N VAL A 122 -6.18 12.14 -24.03
CA VAL A 122 -6.50 13.56 -23.78
C VAL A 122 -5.30 14.30 -23.18
N GLU A 123 -4.65 13.70 -22.19
CA GLU A 123 -3.54 14.32 -21.45
C GLU A 123 -2.20 14.21 -22.18
N ASP A 124 -2.04 13.23 -23.07
CA ASP A 124 -0.86 12.94 -23.90
C ASP A 124 0.49 13.07 -23.13
N PRO A 125 0.63 12.41 -21.95
CA PRO A 125 1.79 12.60 -21.08
C PRO A 125 3.04 11.85 -21.56
N ILE A 126 2.91 10.90 -22.49
CA ILE A 126 3.98 10.06 -23.03
C ILE A 126 4.15 10.33 -24.52
N LEU A 127 5.31 10.89 -24.89
CA LEU A 127 5.58 11.31 -26.28
C LEU A 127 5.80 10.13 -27.25
N ASP A 128 6.33 9.02 -26.76
CA ASP A 128 6.63 7.85 -27.57
C ASP A 128 5.45 6.87 -27.57
N ALA A 129 5.37 6.05 -28.62
CA ALA A 129 4.40 4.97 -28.65
C ALA A 129 4.66 3.97 -27.52
N TYR A 130 3.61 3.53 -26.84
CA TYR A 130 3.68 2.58 -25.74
C TYR A 130 2.54 1.54 -25.81
N SER A 131 2.75 0.42 -25.15
CA SER A 131 1.72 -0.58 -24.89
C SER A 131 1.15 -0.35 -23.49
N LEU A 132 -0.19 -0.37 -23.34
CA LEU A 132 -0.86 -0.32 -22.04
C LEU A 132 -1.15 -1.74 -21.57
N GLU A 133 -0.65 -2.09 -20.38
CA GLU A 133 -0.90 -3.36 -19.70
C GLU A 133 -1.64 -3.10 -18.40
N VAL A 134 -2.87 -3.62 -18.27
CA VAL A 134 -3.64 -3.60 -17.02
C VAL A 134 -3.77 -5.02 -16.49
N SER A 135 -3.39 -5.22 -15.24
CA SER A 135 -3.36 -6.55 -14.61
C SER A 135 -3.67 -6.52 -13.12
N SER A 136 -3.95 -7.70 -12.59
CA SER A 136 -3.99 -7.93 -11.15
C SER A 136 -2.56 -7.88 -10.56
N PRO A 137 -2.39 -7.55 -9.26
CA PRO A 137 -1.09 -7.61 -8.60
C PRO A 137 -0.50 -9.03 -8.48
N GLY A 138 -1.32 -10.07 -8.68
CA GLY A 138 -0.87 -11.47 -8.54
C GLY A 138 -0.78 -11.94 -7.10
N ILE A 139 -0.28 -13.18 -6.89
CA ILE A 139 -0.09 -13.76 -5.55
C ILE A 139 1.18 -13.17 -4.90
N ASP A 140 2.27 -13.02 -5.66
CA ASP A 140 3.51 -12.37 -5.23
C ASP A 140 3.43 -10.84 -5.35
N ARG A 141 2.30 -10.28 -4.89
CA ARG A 141 1.93 -8.89 -5.07
C ARG A 141 2.97 -7.91 -4.56
N PRO A 142 3.11 -6.74 -5.18
CA PRO A 142 3.86 -5.64 -4.61
C PRO A 142 3.17 -5.12 -3.33
N LEU A 143 3.98 -4.75 -2.35
CA LEU A 143 3.56 -4.07 -1.13
C LEU A 143 3.89 -2.60 -1.31
N THR A 144 2.88 -1.79 -1.59
CA THR A 144 3.07 -0.41 -2.05
C THR A 144 2.67 0.64 -1.02
N ARG A 145 1.92 0.24 -0.01
CA ARG A 145 1.45 1.10 1.07
C ARG A 145 1.83 0.52 2.41
N LEU A 146 1.98 1.37 3.42
CA LEU A 146 2.32 0.92 4.77
C LEU A 146 1.28 -0.09 5.30
N LYS A 147 -0.01 0.13 5.04
CA LYS A 147 -1.11 -0.79 5.39
C LYS A 147 -0.95 -2.21 4.83
N ASP A 148 -0.23 -2.36 3.71
CA ASP A 148 -0.03 -3.67 3.08
C ASP A 148 0.84 -4.57 3.97
N PHE A 149 1.81 -4.00 4.68
CA PHE A 149 2.69 -4.77 5.57
C PHE A 149 1.96 -5.28 6.82
N ASP A 150 0.95 -4.56 7.30
CA ASP A 150 0.09 -5.07 8.38
C ASP A 150 -0.86 -6.15 7.87
N THR A 151 -1.39 -5.98 6.65
CA THR A 151 -2.31 -6.96 6.04
C THR A 151 -1.61 -8.30 5.77
N TRP A 152 -0.33 -8.24 5.39
CA TRP A 152 0.48 -9.41 5.02
C TRP A 152 1.51 -9.78 6.09
N GLU A 153 1.24 -9.44 7.36
CA GLU A 153 2.04 -9.88 8.50
C GLU A 153 2.12 -11.42 8.53
N GLY A 154 3.31 -11.94 8.83
CA GLY A 154 3.58 -13.38 8.90
C GLY A 154 4.06 -13.99 7.58
N TYR A 155 3.85 -13.34 6.43
CA TYR A 155 4.33 -13.86 5.15
C TYR A 155 5.75 -13.37 4.82
N GLU A 156 6.43 -14.15 3.98
CA GLU A 156 7.78 -13.83 3.52
C GLU A 156 7.75 -12.73 2.46
N ALA A 157 8.60 -11.70 2.61
CA ALA A 157 8.74 -10.62 1.66
C ALA A 157 10.19 -10.39 1.23
N LYS A 158 10.34 -9.80 0.05
CA LYS A 158 11.57 -9.19 -0.43
C LYS A 158 11.40 -7.69 -0.45
N ILE A 159 12.33 -6.99 0.21
CA ILE A 159 12.35 -5.54 0.31
C ILE A 159 13.68 -5.06 -0.28
N GLU A 160 13.62 -4.05 -1.15
CA GLU A 160 14.79 -3.34 -1.67
C GLU A 160 14.77 -1.89 -1.19
N THR A 161 15.91 -1.39 -0.69
CA THR A 161 16.05 -0.03 -0.19
C THR A 161 16.84 0.84 -1.16
N THR A 162 16.58 2.15 -1.16
CA THR A 162 17.29 3.15 -1.97
C THR A 162 18.76 3.25 -1.58
N GLU A 163 19.05 3.14 -0.29
CA GLU A 163 20.40 3.25 0.27
C GLU A 163 20.85 1.93 0.88
N LEU A 164 22.17 1.85 1.14
CA LEU A 164 22.75 0.71 1.85
C LEU A 164 22.46 0.82 3.35
N ILE A 165 21.84 -0.21 3.90
CA ILE A 165 21.64 -0.38 5.34
C ILE A 165 22.50 -1.56 5.78
N ASP A 166 23.45 -1.33 6.64
CA ASP A 166 24.44 -2.33 7.08
C ASP A 166 25.15 -3.05 5.91
N GLY A 167 25.44 -2.28 4.82
CA GLY A 167 26.16 -2.78 3.65
C GLY A 167 25.30 -3.56 2.64
N ARG A 168 23.99 -3.64 2.82
CA ARG A 168 23.05 -4.32 1.92
C ARG A 168 21.84 -3.44 1.57
N ARG A 169 21.26 -3.68 0.40
CA ARG A 169 20.01 -3.03 -0.06
C ARG A 169 18.84 -3.99 -0.14
N ARG A 170 19.10 -5.29 -0.06
CA ARG A 170 18.07 -6.32 -0.26
C ARG A 170 17.91 -7.11 1.01
N PHE A 171 16.69 -7.16 1.47
CA PHE A 171 16.27 -7.87 2.66
C PHE A 171 15.23 -8.91 2.25
N LYS A 172 15.34 -10.10 2.77
CA LYS A 172 14.38 -11.19 2.61
C LYS A 172 14.09 -11.76 3.98
N GLY A 173 12.83 -11.83 4.35
CA GLY A 173 12.42 -12.33 5.65
C GLY A 173 10.91 -12.26 5.82
N GLN A 174 10.45 -12.60 7.02
CA GLN A 174 9.05 -12.59 7.39
C GLN A 174 8.64 -11.18 7.82
N ILE A 175 7.50 -10.70 7.32
CA ILE A 175 6.91 -9.43 7.74
C ILE A 175 6.43 -9.57 9.17
N ALA A 176 6.83 -8.64 10.04
CA ALA A 176 6.42 -8.58 11.44
C ALA A 176 5.50 -7.37 11.74
N GLY A 177 4.85 -6.84 10.70
CA GLY A 177 3.94 -5.69 10.80
C GLY A 177 4.64 -4.35 10.64
N THR A 178 4.07 -3.30 11.22
CA THR A 178 4.60 -1.92 11.16
C THR A 178 4.69 -1.29 12.54
N GLU A 179 5.61 -0.35 12.73
CA GLU A 179 5.70 0.49 13.93
C GLU A 179 5.94 1.95 13.53
N GLY A 180 4.90 2.78 13.63
CA GLY A 180 4.93 4.16 13.16
C GLY A 180 5.11 4.25 11.65
N ASP A 181 6.27 4.75 11.20
CA ASP A 181 6.67 4.85 9.79
C ASP A 181 7.65 3.75 9.36
N GLU A 182 7.89 2.76 10.22
CA GLU A 182 8.82 1.66 9.96
C GLU A 182 8.09 0.35 9.65
N VAL A 183 8.60 -0.36 8.66
CA VAL A 183 8.23 -1.73 8.33
C VAL A 183 9.15 -2.66 9.11
N LEU A 184 8.57 -3.59 9.86
CA LEU A 184 9.30 -4.59 10.62
C LEU A 184 9.46 -5.86 9.79
N ILE A 185 10.69 -6.34 9.66
CA ILE A 185 11.00 -7.59 8.96
C ILE A 185 11.92 -8.45 9.81
N THR A 186 11.57 -9.71 9.99
CA THR A 186 12.39 -10.71 10.68
C THR A 186 13.24 -11.45 9.66
N ILE A 187 14.54 -11.34 9.79
CA ILE A 187 15.54 -11.94 8.90
C ILE A 187 16.36 -12.98 9.65
N ASP A 188 16.83 -14.00 8.94
CA ASP A 188 17.75 -14.99 9.49
C ASP A 188 19.21 -14.51 9.32
N GLU A 189 19.91 -14.34 10.42
CA GLU A 189 21.33 -13.99 10.48
C GLU A 189 22.13 -15.08 11.19
N GLN A 190 23.47 -15.05 11.05
CA GLN A 190 24.38 -16.06 11.62
C GLN A 190 24.26 -16.28 13.14
N GLY A 191 23.47 -15.48 13.84
CA GLY A 191 23.20 -15.58 15.28
C GLY A 191 21.77 -15.97 15.63
N GLY A 192 20.89 -16.19 14.65
CA GLY A 192 19.46 -16.46 14.79
C GLY A 192 18.59 -15.43 14.11
N GLU A 193 17.28 -15.51 14.35
CA GLU A 193 16.31 -14.56 13.82
C GLU A 193 16.44 -13.19 14.48
N VAL A 194 16.49 -12.14 13.66
CA VAL A 194 16.56 -10.75 14.10
C VAL A 194 15.48 -9.95 13.40
N THR A 195 14.68 -9.21 14.17
CA THR A 195 13.71 -8.27 13.62
C THR A 195 14.35 -6.89 13.48
N ILE A 196 14.30 -6.33 12.28
CA ILE A 196 14.81 -5.00 11.95
C ILE A 196 13.67 -4.09 11.50
N GLY A 197 13.74 -2.80 11.84
CA GLY A 197 12.87 -1.75 11.34
C GLY A 197 13.48 -1.06 10.13
N LEU A 198 12.73 -0.95 9.05
CA LEU A 198 13.10 -0.24 7.84
C LEU A 198 12.11 0.91 7.65
N LYS A 199 12.58 2.16 7.63
CA LYS A 199 11.69 3.29 7.34
C LYS A 199 11.06 3.11 5.97
N PHE A 200 9.75 3.33 5.89
CA PHE A 200 9.01 3.17 4.65
C PHE A 200 9.55 4.04 3.51
N ASP A 201 10.03 5.26 3.83
CA ASP A 201 10.67 6.19 2.90
C ASP A 201 11.95 5.66 2.27
N TRP A 202 12.63 4.74 2.94
CA TRP A 202 13.85 4.14 2.43
C TRP A 202 13.61 3.02 1.42
N LEU A 203 12.36 2.56 1.31
CA LEU A 203 12.02 1.46 0.43
C LEU A 203 11.99 1.92 -1.04
N GLU A 204 12.60 1.14 -1.91
CA GLU A 204 12.56 1.29 -3.36
C GLU A 204 11.54 0.35 -3.99
N ASP A 205 11.49 -0.89 -3.53
CA ASP A 205 10.56 -1.91 -3.97
C ASP A 205 10.30 -2.91 -2.82
N ALA A 206 9.08 -3.41 -2.75
CA ALA A 206 8.72 -4.46 -1.81
C ALA A 206 7.69 -5.38 -2.44
N LYS A 207 7.83 -6.70 -2.24
CA LYS A 207 6.87 -7.68 -2.72
C LYS A 207 6.88 -8.96 -1.89
N LEU A 208 5.76 -9.66 -1.89
CA LEU A 208 5.67 -10.98 -1.28
C LEU A 208 6.55 -12.00 -2.03
N VAL A 209 7.03 -12.98 -1.30
CA VAL A 209 7.70 -14.16 -1.86
C VAL A 209 6.66 -15.24 -2.07
N LEU A 210 6.66 -15.82 -3.26
CA LEU A 210 5.77 -16.95 -3.57
C LEU A 210 6.24 -18.17 -2.78
N THR A 211 5.54 -18.49 -1.69
CA THR A 211 5.72 -19.68 -0.87
C THR A 211 4.50 -20.57 -1.01
N ASP A 212 4.65 -21.89 -0.72
CA ASP A 212 3.53 -22.82 -0.77
C ASP A 212 2.43 -22.44 0.24
N GLU A 213 2.81 -21.90 1.39
CA GLU A 213 1.89 -21.38 2.39
C GLU A 213 1.05 -20.21 1.82
N LEU A 214 1.71 -19.20 1.26
CA LEU A 214 1.04 -18.05 0.63
C LEU A 214 0.07 -18.50 -0.48
N ILE A 215 0.52 -19.45 -1.32
CA ILE A 215 -0.33 -19.98 -2.40
C ILE A 215 -1.57 -20.66 -1.84
N ARG A 216 -1.40 -21.52 -0.84
CA ARG A 216 -2.52 -22.23 -0.19
C ARG A 216 -3.53 -21.27 0.41
N ASP A 217 -3.07 -20.26 1.14
CA ASP A 217 -3.94 -19.31 1.82
C ASP A 217 -4.70 -18.41 0.86
N VAL A 218 -4.03 -17.89 -0.18
CA VAL A 218 -4.69 -17.10 -1.22
C VAL A 218 -5.71 -17.93 -2.00
N LEU A 219 -5.39 -19.18 -2.33
CA LEU A 219 -6.32 -20.07 -3.03
C LEU A 219 -7.53 -20.46 -2.14
N ARG A 220 -7.33 -20.66 -0.82
CA ARG A 220 -8.42 -20.88 0.12
C ARG A 220 -9.35 -19.66 0.21
N ALA A 221 -8.77 -18.45 0.33
CA ALA A 221 -9.55 -17.23 0.37
C ALA A 221 -10.39 -17.05 -0.91
N ARG A 222 -9.82 -17.30 -2.09
CA ARG A 222 -10.55 -17.24 -3.37
C ARG A 222 -11.62 -18.31 -3.51
N LYS A 223 -11.40 -19.51 -2.99
CA LYS A 223 -12.40 -20.58 -2.94
C LYS A 223 -13.58 -20.19 -2.07
N ASP A 224 -13.31 -19.61 -0.91
CA ASP A 224 -14.35 -19.17 0.04
C ASP A 224 -15.14 -17.99 -0.54
N ALA A 225 -14.51 -17.12 -1.34
CA ALA A 225 -15.15 -16.06 -2.11
C ALA A 225 -15.93 -16.58 -3.35
N GLY A 226 -15.80 -17.88 -3.70
CA GLY A 226 -16.49 -18.48 -4.85
C GLY A 226 -15.84 -18.20 -6.20
N GLU A 227 -14.61 -17.66 -6.21
CA GLU A 227 -13.85 -17.31 -7.43
C GLU A 227 -13.13 -18.52 -8.06
N VAL A 228 -12.93 -19.60 -7.32
CA VAL A 228 -12.26 -20.82 -7.77
C VAL A 228 -13.18 -22.02 -7.63
N ASP A 229 -13.26 -22.84 -8.68
CA ASP A 229 -14.02 -24.10 -8.64
C ASP A 229 -13.36 -25.06 -7.63
N LYS A 230 -14.18 -25.64 -6.76
CA LYS A 230 -13.74 -26.61 -5.74
C LYS A 230 -12.86 -27.73 -6.30
N LYS A 231 -13.19 -28.19 -7.50
CA LYS A 231 -12.47 -29.28 -8.18
C LYS A 231 -11.06 -28.87 -8.59
N GLN A 232 -10.90 -27.65 -9.08
CA GLN A 232 -9.63 -27.06 -9.47
C GLN A 232 -8.73 -26.79 -8.26
N PHE A 233 -9.34 -26.39 -7.14
CA PHE A 233 -8.63 -26.21 -5.88
C PHE A 233 -8.07 -27.53 -5.35
N ASP A 234 -8.88 -28.59 -5.30
CA ASP A 234 -8.48 -29.90 -4.79
C ASP A 234 -7.32 -30.51 -5.65
N GLU A 235 -7.29 -30.24 -6.97
CA GLU A 235 -6.19 -30.64 -7.85
C GLU A 235 -4.87 -29.89 -7.52
N ILE A 236 -4.94 -28.58 -7.25
CA ILE A 236 -3.76 -27.76 -6.91
C ILE A 236 -3.24 -28.15 -5.52
N GLU A 237 -4.11 -28.33 -4.52
CA GLU A 237 -3.72 -28.75 -3.16
C GLU A 237 -3.01 -30.11 -3.20
N THR A 238 -3.48 -31.04 -4.02
CA THR A 238 -2.84 -32.36 -4.21
C THR A 238 -1.42 -32.25 -4.78
N VAL A 239 -1.18 -31.32 -5.70
CA VAL A 239 0.15 -31.08 -6.27
C VAL A 239 1.11 -30.48 -5.23
N LEU A 240 0.65 -29.50 -4.46
CA LEU A 240 1.47 -28.85 -3.42
C LEU A 240 1.84 -29.81 -2.28
N ASP A 241 0.96 -30.76 -1.93
CA ASP A 241 1.23 -31.75 -0.88
C ASP A 241 2.11 -32.92 -1.38
N GLY A 242 2.16 -33.16 -2.71
CA GLY A 242 2.93 -34.23 -3.31
C GLY A 242 4.43 -33.98 -3.43
N ASP A 243 4.86 -32.72 -3.39
CA ASP A 243 6.28 -32.35 -3.56
C ASP A 243 7.11 -32.50 -2.27
N ASP A 244 6.47 -32.67 -1.10
CA ASP A 244 7.14 -32.77 0.22
C ASP A 244 7.61 -34.22 0.52
N GLU A 245 7.16 -35.24 -0.21
CA GLU A 245 7.57 -36.64 0.02
C GLU A 245 8.86 -37.06 -0.71
N GLY A 246 9.50 -36.17 -1.45
CA GLY A 246 10.62 -36.50 -2.37
C GLY A 246 12.03 -36.22 -1.87
N GLN A 247 12.25 -35.68 -0.67
CA GLN A 247 13.59 -35.35 -0.16
C GLN A 247 13.79 -35.88 1.28
N ALA A 248 13.92 -37.16 1.40
CA ALA A 248 14.44 -37.84 2.61
C ALA A 248 15.62 -38.74 2.24
#